data_bd34dbb0404da1036642d472b11be04c
#
_entry.id   bd34dbb0404da1036642d472b11be04c
#
_cell.length_a   1.000
_cell.length_b   1.000
_cell.length_c   1.000
_cell.angle_alpha   90.00
_cell.angle_beta   90.00
_cell.angle_gamma   90.00
#
_symmetry.space_group_name_H-M   'P 1'
#
loop_
_entity.id
_entity.type
_entity.pdbx_description
1 polymer ?
#
loop_
_entity_poly.entity_id
_entity_poly.type
_entity_poly.pdbx_seq_one_letter_code
_entity_poly.pdbx_strand_id
1 'polypeptide(L)'
;LALLLHDCGKAFPGRRHELVGAELALKVCKRFRLDGTTAHTLSLIIEHHLTMVQTSQRRDLDDPEVIQTFAAQVQGTENLDLLTLHTFADSMGTSDTLWNGFKDSLLLTLHLKTTQALQGTTEFIEAEIRQRQLLREQVQSLLPKTFSEEEFAAHFEGLPARYFQIHSPRQIARDLT
;
A
#
# COMPACT_ATOMS: atom_id res chain seq x y z
N LEU A 1 10.12 -8.35 19.20
CA LEU A 1 10.21 -9.75 18.77
C LEU A 1 10.16 -9.85 17.24
N ALA A 2 9.30 -9.07 16.55
CA ALA A 2 9.22 -9.05 15.09
C ALA A 2 10.60 -8.77 14.46
N LEU A 3 11.31 -7.73 14.88
CA LEU A 3 12.64 -7.38 14.38
C LEU A 3 13.68 -8.51 14.53
N LEU A 4 13.51 -9.39 15.51
CA LEU A 4 14.41 -10.55 15.68
C LEU A 4 14.06 -11.71 14.74
N LEU A 5 12.82 -11.82 14.31
CA LEU A 5 12.30 -12.98 13.62
C LEU A 5 12.01 -12.75 12.13
N HIS A 6 11.86 -11.48 11.66
CA HIS A 6 11.36 -11.16 10.34
C HIS A 6 12.14 -11.83 9.20
N ASP A 7 13.44 -11.96 9.37
CA ASP A 7 14.36 -12.53 8.37
C ASP A 7 14.71 -14.01 8.58
N CYS A 8 14.20 -14.66 9.62
CA CYS A 8 14.48 -16.08 9.91
C CYS A 8 14.06 -17.00 8.75
N GLY A 9 13.09 -16.60 7.95
CA GLY A 9 12.66 -17.32 6.76
C GLY A 9 13.73 -17.43 5.66
N LYS A 10 14.74 -16.56 5.64
CA LYS A 10 15.87 -16.60 4.69
C LYS A 10 16.70 -17.89 4.79
N ALA A 11 16.61 -18.61 5.89
CA ALA A 11 17.21 -19.93 6.03
C ALA A 11 16.61 -21.01 5.11
N PHE A 12 15.49 -20.72 4.44
CA PHE A 12 14.76 -21.66 3.59
C PHE A 12 14.75 -21.17 2.12
N PRO A 13 15.81 -21.45 1.35
CA PRO A 13 15.94 -20.98 -0.03
C PRO A 13 14.80 -21.54 -0.91
N GLY A 14 14.36 -20.74 -1.90
CA GLY A 14 13.30 -21.10 -2.83
C GLY A 14 11.87 -20.86 -2.31
N ARG A 15 11.72 -20.39 -1.09
CA ARG A 15 10.45 -19.96 -0.52
C ARG A 15 10.44 -18.45 -0.23
N ARG A 16 9.28 -17.84 -0.23
CA ARG A 16 9.11 -16.43 0.20
C ARG A 16 9.43 -16.36 1.70
N HIS A 17 10.53 -15.70 2.05
CA HIS A 17 11.05 -15.69 3.43
C HIS A 17 10.11 -15.02 4.43
N GLU A 18 9.35 -14.01 3.99
CA GLU A 18 8.35 -13.33 4.83
C GLU A 18 7.22 -14.27 5.25
N LEU A 19 6.77 -15.16 4.35
CA LEU A 19 5.74 -16.16 4.69
C LEU A 19 6.28 -17.24 5.60
N VAL A 20 7.47 -17.73 5.32
CA VAL A 20 8.13 -18.73 6.19
C VAL A 20 8.45 -18.14 7.55
N GLY A 21 8.89 -16.88 7.60
CA GLY A 21 9.11 -16.13 8.84
C GLY A 21 7.85 -16.03 9.69
N ALA A 22 6.72 -15.71 9.08
CA ALA A 22 5.42 -15.66 9.77
C ALA A 22 5.01 -17.03 10.34
N GLU A 23 5.17 -18.11 9.58
CA GLU A 23 4.94 -19.49 10.06
C GLU A 23 5.83 -19.84 11.28
N LEU A 24 7.12 -19.45 11.23
CA LEU A 24 8.07 -19.66 12.33
C LEU A 24 7.70 -18.84 13.56
N ALA A 25 7.29 -17.58 13.37
CA ALA A 25 6.84 -16.70 14.43
C ALA A 25 5.66 -17.28 15.20
N LEU A 26 4.68 -17.88 14.53
CA LEU A 26 3.56 -18.57 15.20
C LEU A 26 4.01 -19.74 16.07
N LYS A 27 5.04 -20.50 15.64
CA LYS A 27 5.63 -21.57 16.48
C LYS A 27 6.32 -21.00 17.71
N VAL A 28 7.01 -19.86 17.57
CA VAL A 28 7.63 -19.13 18.67
C VAL A 28 6.56 -18.63 19.65
N CYS A 29 5.48 -18.00 19.15
CA CYS A 29 4.36 -17.54 19.98
C CYS A 29 3.76 -18.66 20.81
N LYS A 30 3.52 -19.82 20.19
CA LYS A 30 3.02 -21.01 20.90
C LYS A 30 3.97 -21.48 22.01
N ARG A 31 5.28 -21.49 21.74
CA ARG A 31 6.31 -21.89 22.72
C ARG A 31 6.39 -20.93 23.91
N PHE A 32 6.23 -19.63 23.65
CA PHE A 32 6.23 -18.59 24.69
C PHE A 32 4.84 -18.38 25.31
N ARG A 33 3.82 -19.12 24.87
CA ARG A 33 2.43 -19.01 25.34
C ARG A 33 1.87 -17.59 25.21
N LEU A 34 2.23 -16.90 24.11
CA LEU A 34 1.64 -15.61 23.81
C LEU A 34 0.16 -15.78 23.44
N ASP A 35 -0.63 -14.78 23.74
CA ASP A 35 -2.04 -14.77 23.41
C ASP A 35 -2.27 -14.69 21.89
N GLY A 36 -3.50 -14.98 21.45
CA GLY A 36 -3.86 -15.07 20.03
C GLY A 36 -3.72 -13.74 19.30
N THR A 37 -4.05 -12.62 19.95
CA THR A 37 -3.93 -11.29 19.37
C THR A 37 -2.48 -10.94 19.12
N THR A 38 -1.61 -11.11 20.12
CA THR A 38 -0.16 -10.90 20.00
C THR A 38 0.44 -11.79 18.91
N ALA A 39 0.03 -13.07 18.84
CA ALA A 39 0.53 -14.00 17.83
C ALA A 39 0.10 -13.58 16.42
N HIS A 40 -1.13 -13.14 16.25
CA HIS A 40 -1.65 -12.64 14.97
C HIS A 40 -0.88 -11.39 14.52
N THR A 41 -0.78 -10.38 15.39
CA THR A 41 -0.05 -9.13 15.10
C THR A 41 1.41 -9.40 14.73
N LEU A 42 2.10 -10.27 15.49
CA LEU A 42 3.48 -10.63 15.21
C LEU A 42 3.64 -11.31 13.83
N SER A 43 2.76 -12.25 13.51
CA SER A 43 2.74 -12.95 12.22
C SER A 43 2.49 -11.98 11.08
N LEU A 44 1.52 -11.08 11.23
CA LEU A 44 1.17 -10.06 10.24
C LEU A 44 2.33 -9.09 9.97
N ILE A 45 3.00 -8.59 11.00
CA ILE A 45 4.15 -7.69 10.84
C ILE A 45 5.26 -8.38 10.04
N ILE A 46 5.57 -9.64 10.36
CA ILE A 46 6.62 -10.40 9.67
C ILE A 46 6.21 -10.70 8.23
N GLU A 47 4.97 -11.06 7.99
CA GLU A 47 4.46 -11.33 6.64
C GLU A 47 4.52 -10.09 5.73
N HIS A 48 4.21 -8.92 6.29
CA HIS A 48 4.10 -7.68 5.54
C HIS A 48 5.29 -6.73 5.67
N HIS A 49 6.41 -7.14 6.32
CA HIS A 49 7.55 -6.24 6.54
C HIS A 49 8.15 -5.66 5.24
N LEU A 50 8.11 -6.42 4.13
CA LEU A 50 8.52 -5.90 2.83
C LEU A 50 7.41 -5.12 2.12
N THR A 51 6.15 -5.41 2.41
CA THR A 51 5.00 -4.84 1.71
C THR A 51 4.94 -3.33 1.92
N MET A 52 5.12 -2.86 3.16
CA MET A 52 5.04 -1.43 3.48
C MET A 52 6.13 -0.62 2.78
N VAL A 53 7.38 -1.07 2.79
CA VAL A 53 8.47 -0.38 2.10
C VAL A 53 8.29 -0.40 0.58
N GLN A 54 7.81 -1.50 0.02
CA GLN A 54 7.54 -1.62 -1.41
C GLN A 54 6.38 -0.72 -1.84
N THR A 55 5.29 -0.69 -1.06
CA THR A 55 4.14 0.15 -1.36
C THR A 55 4.52 1.62 -1.28
N SER A 56 5.19 2.06 -0.19
CA SER A 56 5.56 3.45 -0.02
C SER A 56 6.52 3.98 -1.09
N GLN A 57 7.44 3.14 -1.60
CA GLN A 57 8.49 3.59 -2.52
C GLN A 57 8.21 3.28 -4.00
N ARG A 58 7.26 2.41 -4.33
CA ARG A 58 7.07 1.90 -5.70
C ARG A 58 5.64 2.01 -6.21
N ARG A 59 4.70 2.45 -5.37
CA ARG A 59 3.30 2.59 -5.77
C ARG A 59 2.89 4.06 -5.73
N ASP A 60 1.87 4.39 -6.48
CA ASP A 60 1.25 5.71 -6.42
C ASP A 60 0.40 5.80 -5.15
N LEU A 61 0.85 6.60 -4.19
CA LEU A 61 0.13 6.80 -2.93
C LEU A 61 -1.07 7.73 -3.06
N ASP A 62 -1.25 8.37 -4.21
CA ASP A 62 -2.44 9.15 -4.53
C ASP A 62 -3.55 8.28 -5.17
N ASP A 63 -3.25 7.00 -5.44
CA ASP A 63 -4.25 6.03 -5.89
C ASP A 63 -4.99 5.42 -4.70
N PRO A 64 -6.32 5.68 -4.55
CA PRO A 64 -7.13 5.13 -3.47
C PRO A 64 -7.13 3.61 -3.41
N GLU A 65 -7.04 2.93 -4.57
CA GLU A 65 -7.04 1.47 -4.64
C GLU A 65 -5.78 0.86 -4.02
N VAL A 66 -4.63 1.53 -4.18
CA VAL A 66 -3.38 1.15 -3.52
C VAL A 66 -3.52 1.25 -2.00
N ILE A 67 -4.10 2.35 -1.51
CA ILE A 67 -4.31 2.57 -0.08
C ILE A 67 -5.31 1.57 0.51
N GLN A 68 -6.42 1.31 -0.18
CA GLN A 68 -7.42 0.32 0.27
C GLN A 68 -6.85 -1.09 0.33
N THR A 69 -6.10 -1.49 -0.70
CA THR A 69 -5.44 -2.81 -0.74
C THR A 69 -4.48 -2.96 0.43
N PHE A 70 -3.67 -1.94 0.70
CA PHE A 70 -2.74 -1.96 1.82
C PHE A 70 -3.46 -1.94 3.18
N ALA A 71 -4.53 -1.15 3.33
CA ALA A 71 -5.36 -1.12 4.53
C ALA A 71 -5.99 -2.50 4.83
N ALA A 72 -6.48 -3.19 3.80
CA ALA A 72 -7.01 -4.54 3.96
C ALA A 72 -5.95 -5.56 4.41
N GLN A 73 -4.69 -5.38 4.03
CA GLN A 73 -3.57 -6.24 4.45
C GLN A 73 -3.18 -6.01 5.91
N VAL A 74 -3.12 -4.76 6.37
CA VAL A 74 -2.71 -4.43 7.74
C VAL A 74 -3.83 -4.61 8.77
N GLN A 75 -5.10 -4.62 8.35
CA GLN A 75 -6.29 -5.00 9.11
C GLN A 75 -6.63 -4.12 10.34
N GLY A 76 -5.83 -3.09 10.67
CA GLY A 76 -6.10 -2.21 11.79
C GLY A 76 -5.00 -1.20 12.07
N THR A 77 -5.35 -0.11 12.78
CA THR A 77 -4.43 0.99 13.07
C THR A 77 -3.26 0.56 13.96
N GLU A 78 -3.50 -0.29 14.96
CA GLU A 78 -2.43 -0.81 15.83
C GLU A 78 -1.39 -1.62 15.04
N ASN A 79 -1.84 -2.51 14.14
CA ASN A 79 -0.94 -3.26 13.26
C ASN A 79 -0.18 -2.33 12.32
N LEU A 80 -0.84 -1.29 11.79
CA LEU A 80 -0.23 -0.28 10.93
C LEU A 80 0.88 0.47 11.66
N ASP A 81 0.63 0.93 12.90
CA ASP A 81 1.61 1.64 13.71
C ASP A 81 2.84 0.76 13.98
N LEU A 82 2.62 -0.48 14.38
CA LEU A 82 3.69 -1.44 14.65
C LEU A 82 4.47 -1.82 13.38
N LEU A 83 3.79 -1.99 12.25
CA LEU A 83 4.42 -2.26 10.96
C LEU A 83 5.24 -1.06 10.48
N THR A 84 4.77 0.17 10.71
CA THR A 84 5.50 1.40 10.40
C THR A 84 6.79 1.49 11.19
N LEU A 85 6.72 1.29 12.51
CA LEU A 85 7.89 1.28 13.39
C LEU A 85 8.87 0.16 13.02
N HIS A 86 8.35 -1.02 12.69
CA HIS A 86 9.18 -2.14 12.21
C HIS A 86 9.91 -1.79 10.92
N THR A 87 9.20 -1.26 9.92
CA THR A 87 9.77 -0.89 8.61
C THR A 87 10.85 0.18 8.75
N PHE A 88 10.61 1.18 9.61
CA PHE A 88 11.60 2.21 9.92
C PHE A 88 12.85 1.62 10.59
N ALA A 89 12.67 0.81 11.64
CA ALA A 89 13.77 0.23 12.39
C ALA A 89 14.60 -0.75 11.56
N ASP A 90 13.95 -1.59 10.73
CA ASP A 90 14.62 -2.52 9.81
C ASP A 90 15.45 -1.75 8.76
N SER A 91 14.88 -0.69 8.18
CA SER A 91 15.56 0.15 7.21
C SER A 91 16.78 0.86 7.79
N MET A 92 16.67 1.39 9.02
CA MET A 92 17.79 2.02 9.74
C MET A 92 18.86 1.01 10.14
N GLY A 93 18.47 -0.20 10.51
CA GLY A 93 19.39 -1.28 10.87
C GLY A 93 20.16 -1.88 9.70
N THR A 94 19.66 -1.71 8.48
CA THR A 94 20.27 -2.28 7.28
C THR A 94 21.44 -1.41 6.78
N SER A 95 21.33 -0.09 6.83
CA SER A 95 22.42 0.83 6.42
C SER A 95 22.06 2.28 6.75
N ASP A 96 23.03 3.02 7.29
CA ASP A 96 22.93 4.45 7.61
C ASP A 96 22.65 5.33 6.38
N THR A 97 22.95 4.86 5.18
CA THR A 97 22.81 5.62 3.93
C THR A 97 21.54 5.26 3.13
N LEU A 98 20.88 4.15 3.44
CA LEU A 98 19.69 3.68 2.71
C LEU A 98 18.44 4.47 3.07
N TRP A 99 18.38 5.05 4.26
CA TRP A 99 17.25 5.86 4.71
C TRP A 99 17.54 7.34 4.55
N ASN A 100 16.58 8.10 4.07
CA ASN A 100 16.68 9.55 3.90
C ASN A 100 15.31 10.20 4.08
N GLY A 101 15.28 11.54 4.21
CA GLY A 101 14.06 12.31 4.45
C GLY A 101 12.96 12.12 3.39
N PHE A 102 13.32 11.78 2.15
CA PHE A 102 12.34 11.48 1.11
C PHE A 102 11.61 10.16 1.38
N LYS A 103 12.35 9.10 1.73
CA LYS A 103 11.76 7.79 2.07
C LYS A 103 10.92 7.88 3.35
N ASP A 104 11.36 8.68 4.31
CA ASP A 104 10.63 8.99 5.54
C ASP A 104 9.27 9.63 5.22
N SER A 105 9.29 10.64 4.36
CA SER A 105 8.08 11.32 3.87
C SER A 105 7.10 10.37 3.19
N LEU A 106 7.59 9.45 2.35
CA LEU A 106 6.75 8.45 1.67
C LEU A 106 6.14 7.45 2.67
N LEU A 107 6.92 6.97 3.64
CA LEU A 107 6.45 6.06 4.67
C LEU A 107 5.35 6.69 5.51
N LEU A 108 5.56 7.94 5.97
CA LEU A 108 4.58 8.69 6.76
C LEU A 108 3.33 9.03 5.94
N THR A 109 3.47 9.32 4.64
CA THR A 109 2.32 9.55 3.75
C THR A 109 1.47 8.28 3.62
N LEU A 110 2.10 7.12 3.41
CA LEU A 110 1.38 5.84 3.37
C LEU A 110 0.67 5.56 4.70
N HIS A 111 1.37 5.74 5.84
CA HIS A 111 0.78 5.57 7.17
C HIS A 111 -0.45 6.46 7.37
N LEU A 112 -0.34 7.75 7.08
CA LEU A 112 -1.43 8.71 7.27
C LEU A 112 -2.66 8.35 6.41
N LYS A 113 -2.46 8.09 5.12
CA LYS A 113 -3.56 7.74 4.20
C LYS A 113 -4.20 6.41 4.58
N THR A 114 -3.41 5.42 4.99
CA THR A 114 -3.93 4.13 5.44
C THR A 114 -4.69 4.25 6.76
N THR A 115 -4.24 5.09 7.69
CA THR A 115 -4.97 5.39 8.93
C THR A 115 -6.35 5.97 8.62
N GLN A 116 -6.43 6.92 7.69
CA GLN A 116 -7.70 7.49 7.25
C GLN A 116 -8.63 6.42 6.64
N ALA A 117 -8.08 5.53 5.82
CA ALA A 117 -8.84 4.43 5.24
C ALA A 117 -9.38 3.44 6.29
N LEU A 118 -8.56 3.10 7.31
CA LEU A 118 -8.93 2.18 8.39
C LEU A 118 -9.95 2.77 9.38
N GLN A 119 -9.92 4.08 9.61
CA GLN A 119 -10.84 4.76 10.54
C GLN A 119 -12.24 4.96 9.96
N GLY A 120 -12.51 4.43 8.78
CA GLY A 120 -13.84 4.45 8.19
C GLY A 120 -14.27 5.84 7.71
N THR A 121 -13.32 6.68 7.31
CA THR A 121 -13.63 7.78 6.40
C THR A 121 -13.97 7.22 5.02
N THR A 122 -14.84 6.19 5.05
CA THR A 122 -15.47 5.58 3.87
C THR A 122 -16.04 6.68 2.96
N GLU A 123 -16.56 7.75 3.55
CA GLU A 123 -17.04 8.91 2.84
C GLU A 123 -15.97 9.60 1.99
N PHE A 124 -14.74 9.70 2.48
CA PHE A 124 -13.65 10.32 1.71
C PHE A 124 -13.20 9.43 0.54
N ILE A 125 -13.03 8.13 0.80
CA ILE A 125 -12.63 7.16 -0.24
C ILE A 125 -13.74 6.99 -1.26
N GLU A 126 -14.99 6.87 -0.83
CA GLU A 126 -16.15 6.86 -1.73
C GLU A 126 -16.29 8.17 -2.51
N ALA A 127 -15.94 9.31 -1.92
CA ALA A 127 -15.93 10.60 -2.61
C ALA A 127 -14.83 10.63 -3.68
N GLU A 128 -13.62 10.15 -3.41
CA GLU A 128 -12.53 10.06 -4.41
C GLU A 128 -12.86 9.08 -5.54
N ILE A 129 -13.37 7.90 -5.22
CA ILE A 129 -13.83 6.93 -6.24
C ILE A 129 -14.94 7.54 -7.10
N ARG A 130 -15.90 8.20 -6.47
CA ARG A 130 -17.00 8.87 -7.17
C ARG A 130 -16.50 10.02 -8.05
N GLN A 131 -15.53 10.79 -7.58
CA GLN A 131 -14.90 11.87 -8.35
C GLN A 131 -14.15 11.32 -9.56
N ARG A 132 -13.40 10.23 -9.40
CA ARG A 132 -12.70 9.56 -10.51
C ARG A 132 -13.69 9.00 -11.53
N GLN A 133 -14.80 8.42 -11.08
CA GLN A 133 -15.87 7.94 -11.96
C GLN A 133 -16.53 9.07 -12.74
N LEU A 134 -16.86 10.17 -12.08
CA LEU A 134 -17.41 11.36 -12.74
C LEU A 134 -16.45 11.95 -13.79
N LEU A 135 -15.15 11.97 -13.47
CA LEU A 135 -14.13 12.40 -14.41
C LEU A 135 -14.09 11.50 -15.67
N ARG A 136 -14.13 10.16 -15.48
CA ARG A 136 -14.20 9.20 -16.59
C ARG A 136 -15.40 9.47 -17.48
N GLU A 137 -16.58 9.65 -16.92
CA GLU A 137 -17.81 9.93 -17.65
C GLU A 137 -17.74 11.27 -18.42
N GLN A 138 -17.16 12.30 -17.80
CA GLN A 138 -16.94 13.59 -18.45
C GLN A 138 -15.97 13.48 -19.62
N VAL A 139 -14.83 12.79 -19.46
CA VAL A 139 -13.85 12.58 -20.54
C VAL A 139 -14.49 11.76 -21.66
N GLN A 140 -15.17 10.66 -21.33
CA GLN A 140 -15.83 9.81 -22.31
C GLN A 140 -16.90 10.56 -23.13
N SER A 141 -17.63 11.49 -22.50
CA SER A 141 -18.61 12.34 -23.18
C SER A 141 -18.00 13.31 -24.21
N LEU A 142 -16.71 13.60 -24.09
CA LEU A 142 -15.98 14.50 -25.01
C LEU A 142 -15.29 13.75 -26.15
N LEU A 143 -15.21 12.43 -26.08
CA LEU A 143 -14.61 11.59 -27.12
C LEU A 143 -15.63 11.23 -28.23
N PRO A 144 -15.17 10.95 -29.47
CA PRO A 144 -16.01 10.41 -30.50
C PRO A 144 -16.63 9.06 -30.08
N LYS A 145 -17.87 8.79 -30.46
CA LYS A 145 -18.54 7.50 -30.17
C LYS A 145 -17.83 6.27 -30.76
N THR A 146 -16.93 6.50 -31.70
CA THR A 146 -16.09 5.46 -32.33
C THR A 146 -14.79 5.21 -31.60
N PHE A 147 -14.51 5.93 -30.48
CA PHE A 147 -13.28 5.76 -29.72
C PHE A 147 -13.28 4.40 -29.00
N SER A 148 -12.13 3.73 -29.00
CA SER A 148 -11.99 2.40 -28.42
C SER A 148 -12.11 2.43 -26.88
N GLU A 149 -12.98 1.59 -26.35
CA GLU A 149 -13.13 1.41 -24.90
C GLU A 149 -11.85 0.84 -24.26
N GLU A 150 -11.11 0.00 -25.02
CA GLU A 150 -9.85 -0.59 -24.55
C GLU A 150 -8.75 0.47 -24.41
N GLU A 151 -8.63 1.37 -25.38
CA GLU A 151 -7.68 2.50 -25.33
C GLU A 151 -8.03 3.48 -24.22
N PHE A 152 -9.32 3.74 -24.00
CA PHE A 152 -9.80 4.56 -22.91
C PHE A 152 -9.46 3.96 -21.54
N ALA A 153 -9.72 2.67 -21.33
CA ALA A 153 -9.40 1.97 -20.10
C ALA A 153 -7.89 1.95 -19.85
N ALA A 154 -7.09 1.62 -20.88
CA ALA A 154 -5.63 1.58 -20.80
C ALA A 154 -5.03 2.94 -20.39
N HIS A 155 -5.59 4.05 -20.89
CA HIS A 155 -5.14 5.40 -20.51
C HIS A 155 -5.40 5.70 -19.02
N PHE A 156 -6.57 5.32 -18.49
CA PHE A 156 -6.92 5.53 -17.09
C PHE A 156 -6.20 4.58 -16.11
N GLU A 157 -5.76 3.41 -16.60
CA GLU A 157 -5.00 2.44 -15.81
C GLU A 157 -3.48 2.67 -15.89
N GLY A 158 -3.00 3.19 -17.02
CA GLY A 158 -1.57 3.36 -17.29
C GLY A 158 -0.97 4.66 -16.75
N LEU A 159 -1.79 5.64 -16.36
CA LEU A 159 -1.31 6.94 -15.89
C LEU A 159 -1.50 7.10 -14.36
N PRO A 160 -0.55 7.81 -13.70
CA PRO A 160 -0.62 8.08 -12.27
C PRO A 160 -1.88 8.87 -11.89
N ALA A 161 -2.44 8.63 -10.69
CA ALA A 161 -3.61 9.36 -10.19
C ALA A 161 -3.44 10.89 -10.22
N ARG A 162 -2.20 11.35 -9.97
CA ARG A 162 -1.86 12.79 -10.03
C ARG A 162 -2.10 13.43 -11.39
N TYR A 163 -1.94 12.69 -12.49
CA TYR A 163 -2.25 13.20 -13.83
C TYR A 163 -3.71 13.64 -13.91
N PHE A 164 -4.63 12.82 -13.39
CA PHE A 164 -6.06 13.08 -13.40
C PHE A 164 -6.51 14.17 -12.42
N GLN A 165 -5.68 14.49 -11.43
CA GLN A 165 -5.95 15.58 -10.49
C GLN A 165 -5.60 16.96 -11.05
N ILE A 166 -4.59 17.05 -11.92
CA ILE A 166 -4.08 18.33 -12.45
C ILE A 166 -4.59 18.67 -13.84
N HIS A 167 -5.16 17.71 -14.58
CA HIS A 167 -5.68 17.94 -15.93
C HIS A 167 -7.21 18.02 -15.96
N SER A 168 -7.73 18.96 -16.72
CA SER A 168 -9.17 19.06 -16.97
C SER A 168 -9.67 17.95 -17.89
N PRO A 169 -10.98 17.58 -17.85
CA PRO A 169 -11.55 16.57 -18.74
C PRO A 169 -11.25 16.82 -20.23
N ARG A 170 -11.21 18.10 -20.64
CA ARG A 170 -10.90 18.50 -22.04
C ARG A 170 -9.43 18.25 -22.40
N GLN A 171 -8.50 18.44 -21.45
CA GLN A 171 -7.08 18.14 -21.67
C GLN A 171 -6.88 16.65 -21.81
N ILE A 172 -7.46 15.85 -20.89
CA ILE A 172 -7.40 14.39 -20.93
C ILE A 172 -7.99 13.85 -22.23
N ALA A 173 -9.15 14.35 -22.65
CA ALA A 173 -9.77 13.94 -23.93
C ALA A 173 -8.91 14.29 -25.13
N ARG A 174 -8.15 15.40 -25.08
CA ARG A 174 -7.20 15.78 -26.15
C ARG A 174 -5.98 14.88 -26.18
N ASP A 175 -5.49 14.47 -25.01
CA ASP A 175 -4.33 13.59 -24.92
C ASP A 175 -4.64 12.15 -25.39
N LEU A 176 -5.93 11.79 -25.44
CA LEU A 176 -6.44 10.52 -25.97
C LEU A 176 -6.65 10.53 -27.50
N THR A 177 -6.76 11.70 -28.12
CA THR A 177 -7.05 11.86 -29.58
C THR A 177 -5.85 12.38 -30.36
#